data_b066ef9b907a72659e332db1c8866e44
#
_entry.id   b066ef9b907a72659e332db1c8866e44
#
_cell.length_a   1.000
_cell.length_b   1.000
_cell.length_c   1.000
_cell.angle_alpha   90.00
_cell.angle_beta   90.00
_cell.angle_gamma   90.00
#
_symmetry.space_group_name_H-M   'P 1'
#
loop_
_entity.id
_entity.type
_entity.pdbx_description
1 polymer ?
#
loop_
_entity_poly.entity_id
_entity_poly.type
_entity_poly.pdbx_seq_one_letter_code
_entity_poly.pdbx_strand_id
1 'polypeptide(L)'
;MSTVDSRTSRAMRTTASYSTREISPPSGHLPRNPGMPLDLGWVRDVRVNRSAVERRAATIPTRRSVKTTFQAGWLLRAITLMDLTTLQGDDTDGRVRRLCAKARHPVRTDLLADLGMTDVPIRVAAVCVYHAFVKTAVDALAGSGIPVAAVSTGFPAGLSPLRTRLMEIEASVADGAEEIDIVITRSHVLTGNWQALYDEVRAFREACGNAHMKAILGTGELGTLKEVARASVVAMQAGADFIKTSTGKEPVNAVLPVGIVMARAIREYHHRTGHYVGFKPAGGIRKAKESLDWLAMMKEELGDRWLRPDLFRFGASSLLTDIERQLEHHVTGRYSANHRHPLA
;
A
#
# COMPACT_ATOMS: atom_id res chain seq x y z
N MET A 1 47.08 14.36 -52.02
CA MET A 1 46.00 13.41 -52.39
C MET A 1 45.97 12.32 -51.37
N SER A 2 45.06 12.39 -50.49
CA SER A 2 44.66 11.25 -49.63
C SER A 2 43.38 11.66 -48.92
N THR A 3 42.33 10.99 -49.27
CA THR A 3 40.94 11.17 -48.75
C THR A 3 40.82 10.53 -47.39
N VAL A 4 40.35 11.30 -46.40
CA VAL A 4 39.99 10.80 -45.08
C VAL A 4 38.51 10.37 -45.08
N ASP A 5 38.29 9.10 -44.89
CA ASP A 5 36.98 8.44 -44.81
C ASP A 5 36.40 8.60 -43.41
N SER A 6 35.29 9.34 -43.30
CA SER A 6 34.57 9.57 -42.06
C SER A 6 33.51 8.46 -41.85
N ARG A 7 33.83 7.44 -41.05
CA ARG A 7 32.84 6.45 -40.60
C ARG A 7 32.03 6.96 -39.39
N THR A 8 30.86 7.44 -39.65
CA THR A 8 29.83 7.70 -38.66
C THR A 8 29.29 6.38 -38.09
N SER A 9 29.67 6.10 -36.86
CA SER A 9 29.09 4.99 -36.06
C SER A 9 27.67 5.36 -35.64
N ARG A 10 26.68 4.79 -36.34
CA ARG A 10 25.27 4.85 -35.98
C ARG A 10 24.99 3.80 -34.92
N ALA A 11 24.95 4.23 -33.64
CA ALA A 11 24.50 3.39 -32.55
C ALA A 11 23.02 3.00 -32.77
N MET A 12 22.79 1.74 -33.11
CA MET A 12 21.43 1.16 -33.11
C MET A 12 20.91 1.14 -31.65
N ARG A 13 19.97 2.04 -31.37
CA ARG A 13 19.12 1.92 -30.17
C ARG A 13 18.14 0.78 -30.42
N THR A 14 18.39 -0.35 -29.80
CA THR A 14 17.43 -1.45 -29.74
C THR A 14 16.28 -1.00 -28.82
N THR A 15 15.17 -0.60 -29.39
CA THR A 15 13.93 -0.38 -28.65
C THR A 15 13.41 -1.74 -28.18
N ALA A 16 13.63 -2.06 -26.92
CA ALA A 16 12.98 -3.19 -26.28
C ALA A 16 11.47 -2.89 -26.22
N SER A 17 10.67 -3.58 -27.03
CA SER A 17 9.22 -3.51 -26.94
C SER A 17 8.79 -4.17 -25.62
N TYR A 18 8.32 -3.37 -24.69
CA TYR A 18 7.67 -3.89 -23.48
C TYR A 18 6.35 -4.55 -23.84
N SER A 19 6.17 -5.79 -23.43
CA SER A 19 4.86 -6.43 -23.50
C SER A 19 3.92 -5.71 -22.52
N THR A 20 3.03 -4.87 -23.02
CA THR A 20 2.03 -4.11 -22.27
C THR A 20 0.93 -5.01 -21.67
N ARG A 21 0.97 -6.32 -21.92
CA ARG A 21 -0.08 -7.27 -21.46
C ARG A 21 -0.10 -7.50 -19.95
N GLU A 22 0.93 -7.15 -19.20
CA GLU A 22 1.00 -7.39 -17.75
C GLU A 22 0.62 -6.17 -16.88
N ILE A 23 0.43 -4.98 -17.47
CA ILE A 23 0.17 -3.74 -16.71
C ILE A 23 -1.32 -3.43 -16.58
N SER A 24 -2.16 -3.98 -17.43
CA SER A 24 -3.61 -3.81 -17.32
C SER A 24 -4.16 -4.67 -16.19
N PRO A 25 -4.86 -4.11 -15.19
CA PRO A 25 -5.55 -4.93 -14.20
C PRO A 25 -6.61 -5.79 -14.94
N PRO A 26 -6.76 -7.07 -14.58
CA PRO A 26 -7.89 -7.82 -15.09
C PRO A 26 -9.17 -7.09 -14.68
N SER A 27 -10.07 -6.90 -15.63
CA SER A 27 -11.38 -6.28 -15.46
C SER A 27 -12.21 -7.10 -14.46
N GLY A 28 -12.32 -6.61 -13.24
CA GLY A 28 -13.14 -7.21 -12.19
C GLY A 28 -12.56 -6.92 -10.80
N HIS A 29 -13.31 -6.20 -9.97
CA HIS A 29 -12.99 -6.07 -8.56
C HIS A 29 -13.04 -7.45 -7.90
N LEU A 30 -12.03 -7.78 -7.08
CA LEU A 30 -12.08 -8.98 -6.26
C LEU A 30 -13.27 -8.89 -5.27
N PRO A 31 -13.96 -10.02 -5.00
CA PRO A 31 -15.02 -10.02 -4.01
C PRO A 31 -14.46 -9.63 -2.64
N ARG A 32 -15.28 -8.97 -1.84
CA ARG A 32 -14.98 -8.67 -0.43
C ARG A 32 -14.67 -9.95 0.32
N ASN A 33 -13.77 -9.85 1.30
CA ASN A 33 -13.59 -10.94 2.24
C ASN A 33 -14.85 -11.09 3.13
N PRO A 34 -15.60 -12.19 3.03
CA PRO A 34 -16.80 -12.37 3.85
C PRO A 34 -16.46 -12.62 5.33
N GLY A 35 -15.20 -12.92 5.63
CA GLY A 35 -14.78 -13.44 6.91
C GLY A 35 -15.22 -14.87 7.15
N MET A 36 -15.07 -15.32 8.38
CA MET A 36 -15.50 -16.63 8.87
C MET A 36 -15.73 -16.53 10.39
N PRO A 37 -16.45 -17.48 11.01
CA PRO A 37 -16.51 -17.54 12.48
C PRO A 37 -15.11 -17.61 13.10
N LEU A 38 -14.95 -17.00 14.28
CA LEU A 38 -13.67 -17.00 14.99
C LEU A 38 -13.20 -18.42 15.31
N ASP A 39 -12.08 -18.81 14.75
CA ASP A 39 -11.38 -20.07 15.07
C ASP A 39 -10.25 -19.81 16.06
N LEU A 40 -10.56 -19.92 17.35
CA LEU A 40 -9.55 -19.79 18.42
C LEU A 40 -8.49 -20.90 18.39
N GLY A 41 -8.83 -22.08 17.83
CA GLY A 41 -7.87 -23.16 17.62
C GLY A 41 -6.75 -22.71 16.70
N TRP A 42 -7.11 -22.16 15.53
CA TRP A 42 -6.14 -21.59 14.60
C TRP A 42 -5.29 -20.49 15.25
N VAL A 43 -5.91 -19.53 15.94
CA VAL A 43 -5.19 -18.44 16.61
C VAL A 43 -4.16 -18.98 17.64
N ARG A 44 -4.52 -20.01 18.42
CA ARG A 44 -3.58 -20.66 19.38
C ARG A 44 -2.43 -21.36 18.68
N ASP A 45 -2.70 -21.99 17.54
CA ASP A 45 -1.74 -22.80 16.80
C ASP A 45 -0.76 -21.99 15.93
N VAL A 46 -0.95 -20.67 15.83
CA VAL A 46 0.01 -19.78 15.12
C VAL A 46 1.41 -19.96 15.70
N ARG A 47 2.36 -20.24 14.80
CA ARG A 47 3.79 -20.38 15.13
C ARG A 47 4.61 -19.41 14.28
N VAL A 48 5.53 -18.69 14.90
CA VAL A 48 6.47 -17.81 14.22
C VAL A 48 7.88 -18.10 14.70
N ASN A 49 8.74 -18.51 13.79
CA ASN A 49 10.18 -18.62 14.06
C ASN A 49 10.83 -17.25 13.78
N ARG A 50 11.03 -16.46 14.83
CA ARG A 50 11.57 -15.11 14.75
C ARG A 50 12.92 -15.07 14.02
N SER A 51 13.88 -15.92 14.41
CA SER A 51 15.22 -15.93 13.80
C SER A 51 15.18 -16.25 12.31
N ALA A 52 14.31 -17.18 11.89
CA ALA A 52 14.15 -17.50 10.48
C ALA A 52 13.52 -16.33 9.69
N VAL A 53 12.54 -15.63 10.27
CA VAL A 53 11.91 -14.45 9.66
C VAL A 53 12.93 -13.31 9.52
N GLU A 54 13.68 -13.00 10.57
CA GLU A 54 14.69 -11.94 10.56
C GLU A 54 15.80 -12.22 9.54
N ARG A 55 16.33 -13.45 9.50
CA ARG A 55 17.30 -13.86 8.45
C ARG A 55 16.72 -13.73 7.04
N ARG A 56 15.48 -14.15 6.84
CA ARG A 56 14.80 -14.01 5.55
C ARG A 56 14.67 -12.55 5.14
N ALA A 57 14.22 -11.69 6.04
CA ALA A 57 14.08 -10.25 5.81
C ALA A 57 15.41 -9.60 5.44
N ALA A 58 16.49 -9.93 6.14
CA ALA A 58 17.82 -9.40 5.89
C ALA A 58 18.37 -9.77 4.49
N THR A 59 17.93 -10.87 3.89
CA THR A 59 18.37 -11.27 2.55
C THR A 59 17.70 -10.52 1.41
N ILE A 60 16.54 -9.92 1.62
CA ILE A 60 15.75 -9.27 0.56
C ILE A 60 16.51 -8.09 -0.05
N PRO A 61 16.97 -7.07 0.72
CA PRO A 61 17.67 -5.92 0.18
C PRO A 61 19.02 -6.23 -0.47
N THR A 62 19.65 -7.34 -0.09
CA THR A 62 20.99 -7.70 -0.56
C THR A 62 20.99 -8.69 -1.71
N ARG A 63 19.97 -9.53 -1.81
CA ARG A 63 19.88 -10.61 -2.79
C ARG A 63 19.16 -10.22 -4.07
N ARG A 64 18.20 -9.33 -3.99
CA ARG A 64 17.35 -8.89 -5.12
C ARG A 64 17.65 -7.44 -5.47
N SER A 65 18.51 -7.24 -6.47
CA SER A 65 18.72 -5.91 -7.02
C SER A 65 18.08 -5.82 -8.41
N VAL A 66 17.19 -4.84 -8.57
CA VAL A 66 16.61 -4.49 -9.87
C VAL A 66 17.32 -3.24 -10.37
N LYS A 67 17.80 -3.25 -11.62
CA LYS A 67 18.63 -2.19 -12.18
C LYS A 67 18.09 -1.69 -13.51
N THR A 68 18.50 -0.49 -13.89
CA THR A 68 18.26 0.13 -15.19
C THR A 68 16.75 0.18 -15.56
N THR A 69 16.40 -0.21 -16.74
CA THR A 69 15.05 -0.19 -17.29
C THR A 69 14.04 -1.00 -16.48
N PHE A 70 14.45 -2.17 -15.95
CA PHE A 70 13.59 -2.95 -15.05
C PHE A 70 13.28 -2.22 -13.75
N GLN A 71 14.26 -1.48 -13.22
CA GLN A 71 14.03 -0.65 -12.04
C GLN A 71 12.98 0.42 -12.31
N ALA A 72 13.08 1.13 -13.44
CA ALA A 72 12.09 2.15 -13.82
C ALA A 72 10.69 1.54 -13.94
N GLY A 73 10.53 0.39 -14.58
CA GLY A 73 9.25 -0.32 -14.68
C GLY A 73 8.68 -0.71 -13.31
N TRP A 74 9.50 -1.24 -12.40
CA TRP A 74 9.06 -1.58 -11.05
C TRP A 74 8.73 -0.35 -10.19
N LEU A 75 9.41 0.78 -10.40
CA LEU A 75 9.10 2.05 -9.74
C LEU A 75 7.77 2.64 -10.22
N LEU A 76 7.49 2.57 -11.53
CA LEU A 76 6.16 2.92 -12.06
C LEU A 76 5.08 2.01 -11.46
N ARG A 77 5.36 0.70 -11.34
CA ARG A 77 4.45 -0.23 -10.65
C ARG A 77 4.22 0.16 -9.20
N ALA A 78 5.26 0.57 -8.46
CA ALA A 78 5.12 1.02 -7.07
C ALA A 78 4.18 2.23 -6.96
N ILE A 79 4.21 3.17 -7.92
CA ILE A 79 3.28 4.30 -7.96
C ILE A 79 1.83 3.80 -8.10
N THR A 80 1.56 2.86 -9.00
CA THR A 80 0.19 2.32 -9.21
C THR A 80 -0.33 1.51 -8.02
N LEU A 81 0.51 1.22 -7.05
CA LEU A 81 0.17 0.51 -5.81
C LEU A 81 0.16 1.44 -4.59
N MET A 82 0.19 2.75 -4.77
CA MET A 82 0.31 3.69 -3.66
C MET A 82 -1.06 4.23 -3.23
N ASP A 83 -1.33 4.18 -1.92
CA ASP A 83 -2.33 5.02 -1.29
C ASP A 83 -1.64 6.33 -0.93
N LEU A 84 -1.81 7.35 -1.79
CA LEU A 84 -1.17 8.66 -1.58
C LEU A 84 -1.85 9.37 -0.42
N THR A 85 -1.10 9.61 0.65
CA THR A 85 -1.66 9.86 1.97
C THR A 85 -1.27 11.23 2.51
N THR A 86 -2.24 11.99 3.06
CA THR A 86 -1.98 13.09 3.99
C THR A 86 -2.83 12.91 5.24
N LEU A 87 -2.19 12.95 6.42
CA LEU A 87 -2.81 12.76 7.73
C LEU A 87 -2.15 13.68 8.76
N GLN A 88 -2.09 14.97 8.40
CA GLN A 88 -1.56 16.00 9.28
C GLN A 88 -2.71 16.76 9.96
N GLY A 89 -2.50 17.18 11.20
CA GLY A 89 -3.51 17.97 11.92
C GLY A 89 -3.72 19.37 11.34
N ASP A 90 -2.81 19.83 10.48
CA ASP A 90 -2.86 21.11 9.77
C ASP A 90 -3.25 20.97 8.29
N ASP A 91 -3.81 19.82 7.88
CA ASP A 91 -4.32 19.64 6.53
C ASP A 91 -5.45 20.62 6.23
N THR A 92 -5.54 21.03 4.98
CA THR A 92 -6.58 21.95 4.47
C THR A 92 -7.16 21.40 3.17
N ASP A 93 -8.36 21.86 2.80
CA ASP A 93 -8.97 21.50 1.50
C ASP A 93 -8.04 21.81 0.32
N GLY A 94 -7.31 22.92 0.38
CA GLY A 94 -6.34 23.28 -0.65
C GLY A 94 -5.19 22.28 -0.76
N ARG A 95 -4.68 21.78 0.37
CA ARG A 95 -3.66 20.72 0.39
C ARG A 95 -4.21 19.40 -0.17
N VAL A 96 -5.40 19.00 0.25
CA VAL A 96 -6.05 17.78 -0.23
C VAL A 96 -6.34 17.86 -1.73
N ARG A 97 -6.83 18.99 -2.27
CA ARG A 97 -7.03 19.17 -3.72
C ARG A 97 -5.73 19.05 -4.50
N ARG A 98 -4.61 19.61 -4.00
CA ARG A 98 -3.29 19.44 -4.64
C ARG A 98 -2.83 17.99 -4.59
N LEU A 99 -3.05 17.29 -3.47
CA LEU A 99 -2.74 15.86 -3.36
C LEU A 99 -3.54 15.03 -4.37
N CYS A 100 -4.83 15.32 -4.55
CA CYS A 100 -5.69 14.66 -5.53
C CYS A 100 -5.24 14.93 -6.98
N ALA A 101 -4.83 16.16 -7.30
CA ALA A 101 -4.24 16.47 -8.60
C ALA A 101 -2.95 15.68 -8.83
N LYS A 102 -2.09 15.56 -7.81
CA LYS A 102 -0.88 14.74 -7.86
C LYS A 102 -1.19 13.25 -7.99
N ALA A 103 -2.26 12.78 -7.37
CA ALA A 103 -2.71 11.39 -7.48
C ALA A 103 -3.12 11.01 -8.91
N ARG A 104 -3.77 11.93 -9.62
CA ARG A 104 -4.15 11.76 -11.05
C ARG A 104 -2.93 11.77 -11.99
N HIS A 105 -1.94 12.60 -11.70
CA HIS A 105 -0.74 12.83 -12.51
C HIS A 105 0.52 12.72 -11.64
N PRO A 106 0.83 11.50 -11.17
CA PRO A 106 1.91 11.30 -10.21
C PRO A 106 3.30 11.49 -10.81
N VAL A 107 3.44 11.35 -12.12
CA VAL A 107 4.69 11.52 -12.86
C VAL A 107 4.50 12.59 -13.94
N ARG A 108 5.49 13.42 -14.14
CA ARG A 108 5.51 14.44 -15.20
C ARG A 108 5.39 13.79 -16.59
N THR A 109 4.63 14.44 -17.46
CA THR A 109 4.34 13.91 -18.81
C THR A 109 5.59 13.79 -19.70
N ASP A 110 6.55 14.71 -19.56
CA ASP A 110 7.84 14.63 -20.27
C ASP A 110 8.63 13.38 -19.86
N LEU A 111 8.66 13.04 -18.57
CA LEU A 111 9.32 11.82 -18.09
C LEU A 111 8.61 10.55 -18.59
N LEU A 112 7.28 10.55 -18.63
CA LEU A 112 6.52 9.41 -19.17
C LEU A 112 6.78 9.25 -20.68
N ALA A 113 6.90 10.36 -21.43
CA ALA A 113 7.24 10.34 -22.85
C ALA A 113 8.64 9.75 -23.08
N ASP A 114 9.64 10.21 -22.32
CA ASP A 114 11.02 9.72 -22.42
C ASP A 114 11.15 8.23 -22.02
N LEU A 115 10.25 7.74 -21.13
CA LEU A 115 10.15 6.34 -20.74
C LEU A 115 9.33 5.49 -21.72
N GLY A 116 8.72 6.09 -22.77
CA GLY A 116 7.83 5.39 -23.70
C GLY A 116 6.52 4.93 -23.08
N MET A 117 6.02 5.65 -22.07
CA MET A 117 4.83 5.29 -21.28
C MET A 117 3.66 6.26 -21.45
N THR A 118 3.64 7.05 -22.54
CA THR A 118 2.62 8.07 -22.78
C THR A 118 1.19 7.47 -22.84
N ASP A 119 1.04 6.29 -23.41
CA ASP A 119 -0.26 5.64 -23.62
C ASP A 119 -0.67 4.75 -22.43
N VAL A 120 0.15 4.70 -21.38
CA VAL A 120 -0.13 3.89 -20.17
C VAL A 120 -0.64 4.80 -19.06
N PRO A 121 -1.87 4.59 -18.56
CA PRO A 121 -2.42 5.42 -17.49
C PRO A 121 -1.69 5.14 -16.16
N ILE A 122 -0.70 5.96 -15.83
CA ILE A 122 -0.01 5.91 -14.55
C ILE A 122 -0.74 6.82 -13.57
N ARG A 123 -1.41 6.23 -12.58
CA ARG A 123 -2.10 6.91 -11.47
C ARG A 123 -1.90 6.13 -10.17
N VAL A 124 -2.09 6.77 -9.04
CA VAL A 124 -2.00 6.06 -7.74
C VAL A 124 -3.22 5.16 -7.51
N ALA A 125 -3.12 4.24 -6.57
CA ALA A 125 -4.17 3.28 -6.26
C ALA A 125 -5.34 3.91 -5.50
N ALA A 126 -5.07 4.83 -4.56
CA ALA A 126 -6.06 5.56 -3.78
C ALA A 126 -5.48 6.87 -3.24
N VAL A 127 -6.35 7.77 -2.78
CA VAL A 127 -5.99 8.90 -1.91
C VAL A 127 -6.50 8.62 -0.52
N CYS A 128 -5.65 8.77 0.50
CA CYS A 128 -5.99 8.48 1.89
C CYS A 128 -5.93 9.76 2.74
N VAL A 129 -7.03 10.09 3.40
CA VAL A 129 -7.23 11.33 4.17
C VAL A 129 -7.94 11.07 5.50
N TYR A 130 -8.01 12.09 6.37
CA TYR A 130 -8.94 12.10 7.49
C TYR A 130 -10.38 12.26 7.02
N HIS A 131 -11.35 11.79 7.84
CA HIS A 131 -12.79 11.93 7.58
C HIS A 131 -13.18 13.35 7.14
N ALA A 132 -12.70 14.39 7.83
CA ALA A 132 -13.02 15.79 7.53
C ALA A 132 -12.75 16.22 6.07
N PHE A 133 -11.93 15.49 5.34
CA PHE A 133 -11.52 15.80 3.97
C PHE A 133 -12.04 14.82 2.92
N VAL A 134 -12.86 13.82 3.32
CA VAL A 134 -13.40 12.82 2.39
C VAL A 134 -14.17 13.49 1.26
N LYS A 135 -15.14 14.36 1.59
CA LYS A 135 -15.95 15.06 0.60
C LYS A 135 -15.11 15.88 -0.38
N THR A 136 -14.10 16.61 0.12
CA THR A 136 -13.16 17.37 -0.71
C THR A 136 -12.37 16.47 -1.66
N ALA A 137 -11.91 15.32 -1.18
CA ALA A 137 -11.16 14.36 -1.99
C ALA A 137 -12.04 13.70 -3.05
N VAL A 138 -13.26 13.27 -2.69
CA VAL A 138 -14.25 12.68 -3.61
C VAL A 138 -14.55 13.64 -4.76
N ASP A 139 -14.87 14.92 -4.45
CA ASP A 139 -15.16 15.94 -5.45
C ASP A 139 -13.94 16.21 -6.36
N ALA A 140 -12.72 16.25 -5.79
CA ALA A 140 -11.49 16.49 -6.54
C ALA A 140 -11.07 15.29 -7.42
N LEU A 141 -11.49 14.08 -7.09
CA LEU A 141 -11.17 12.86 -7.83
C LEU A 141 -12.30 12.40 -8.75
N ALA A 142 -13.42 13.12 -8.82
CA ALA A 142 -14.55 12.77 -9.67
C ALA A 142 -14.12 12.46 -11.12
N GLY A 143 -14.56 11.32 -11.66
CA GLY A 143 -14.22 10.86 -13.01
C GLY A 143 -12.81 10.28 -13.19
N SER A 144 -11.96 10.24 -12.14
CA SER A 144 -10.62 9.67 -12.23
C SER A 144 -10.58 8.15 -12.05
N GLY A 145 -11.59 7.57 -11.38
CA GLY A 145 -11.61 6.17 -10.93
C GLY A 145 -10.55 5.87 -9.85
N ILE A 146 -10.04 6.89 -9.15
CA ILE A 146 -9.18 6.74 -7.99
C ILE A 146 -10.07 6.79 -6.74
N PRO A 147 -10.16 5.72 -5.93
CA PRO A 147 -10.99 5.69 -4.74
C PRO A 147 -10.43 6.58 -3.63
N VAL A 148 -11.32 7.07 -2.76
CA VAL A 148 -10.95 7.77 -1.54
C VAL A 148 -10.99 6.79 -0.37
N ALA A 149 -9.87 6.72 0.36
CA ALA A 149 -9.74 6.01 1.61
C ALA A 149 -9.79 6.98 2.79
N ALA A 150 -10.59 6.66 3.80
CA ALA A 150 -10.63 7.41 5.05
C ALA A 150 -9.99 6.62 6.19
N VAL A 151 -9.07 7.22 6.96
CA VAL A 151 -8.69 6.65 8.27
C VAL A 151 -9.82 6.88 9.25
N SER A 152 -10.09 5.90 10.11
CA SER A 152 -11.27 5.90 10.98
C SER A 152 -11.00 5.21 12.32
N THR A 153 -12.06 5.10 13.12
CA THR A 153 -12.10 4.41 14.42
C THR A 153 -11.23 5.05 15.48
N GLY A 154 -11.18 6.40 15.49
CA GLY A 154 -10.36 7.16 16.42
C GLY A 154 -8.87 7.10 16.10
N PHE A 155 -8.56 7.13 14.79
CA PHE A 155 -7.17 7.15 14.31
C PHE A 155 -6.38 8.33 14.92
N PRO A 156 -5.11 8.15 15.39
CA PRO A 156 -4.30 6.93 15.29
C PRO A 156 -4.43 5.97 16.50
N ALA A 157 -5.00 6.41 17.60
CA ALA A 157 -5.00 5.66 18.86
C ALA A 157 -5.97 4.47 18.89
N GLY A 158 -7.14 4.59 18.25
CA GLY A 158 -8.16 3.54 18.23
C GLY A 158 -8.87 3.35 19.57
N LEU A 159 -8.92 4.37 20.45
CA LEU A 159 -9.41 4.26 21.83
C LEU A 159 -10.71 5.04 22.10
N SER A 160 -11.34 5.61 21.08
CA SER A 160 -12.65 6.21 21.21
C SER A 160 -13.72 5.12 21.54
N PRO A 161 -14.83 5.45 22.21
CA PRO A 161 -15.92 4.52 22.44
C PRO A 161 -16.39 3.86 21.14
N LEU A 162 -16.73 2.57 21.20
CA LEU A 162 -17.12 1.78 20.01
C LEU A 162 -18.22 2.48 19.19
N ARG A 163 -19.26 2.97 19.86
CA ARG A 163 -20.37 3.71 19.19
C ARG A 163 -19.85 4.88 18.34
N THR A 164 -18.94 5.69 18.88
CA THR A 164 -18.38 6.83 18.16
C THR A 164 -17.56 6.39 16.94
N ARG A 165 -16.82 5.30 17.07
CA ARG A 165 -16.02 4.73 15.98
C ARG A 165 -16.88 4.18 14.85
N LEU A 166 -18.03 3.57 15.16
CA LEU A 166 -18.99 3.14 14.15
C LEU A 166 -19.61 4.33 13.41
N MET A 167 -20.02 5.37 14.14
CA MET A 167 -20.52 6.61 13.52
C MET A 167 -19.49 7.30 12.62
N GLU A 168 -18.19 7.24 12.97
CA GLU A 168 -17.11 7.79 12.14
C GLU A 168 -16.98 7.05 10.80
N ILE A 169 -17.11 5.71 10.82
CA ILE A 169 -17.12 4.89 9.61
C ILE A 169 -18.33 5.25 8.74
N GLU A 170 -19.53 5.21 9.32
CA GLU A 170 -20.78 5.48 8.62
C GLU A 170 -20.78 6.87 7.98
N ALA A 171 -20.29 7.88 8.69
CA ALA A 171 -20.15 9.23 8.17
C ALA A 171 -19.16 9.29 6.99
N SER A 172 -18.01 8.62 7.10
CA SER A 172 -17.04 8.58 6.01
C SER A 172 -17.57 7.89 4.76
N VAL A 173 -18.34 6.82 4.91
CA VAL A 173 -18.99 6.12 3.79
C VAL A 173 -20.08 7.00 3.18
N ALA A 174 -20.88 7.70 4.00
CA ALA A 174 -21.90 8.63 3.53
C ALA A 174 -21.32 9.81 2.73
N ASP A 175 -20.13 10.28 3.09
CA ASP A 175 -19.37 11.30 2.36
C ASP A 175 -18.68 10.79 1.07
N GLY A 176 -18.80 9.50 0.79
CA GLY A 176 -18.32 8.87 -0.44
C GLY A 176 -16.97 8.18 -0.34
N ALA A 177 -16.47 7.87 0.87
CA ALA A 177 -15.30 7.02 1.00
C ALA A 177 -15.61 5.59 0.51
N GLU A 178 -14.78 5.10 -0.42
CA GLU A 178 -14.88 3.74 -0.95
C GLU A 178 -14.03 2.73 -0.16
N GLU A 179 -13.11 3.23 0.67
CA GLU A 179 -12.19 2.43 1.47
C GLU A 179 -12.08 3.03 2.88
N ILE A 180 -12.08 2.17 3.90
CA ILE A 180 -11.98 2.58 5.31
C ILE A 180 -10.78 1.89 5.95
N ASP A 181 -9.82 2.68 6.42
CA ASP A 181 -8.65 2.19 7.15
C ASP A 181 -8.97 2.27 8.66
N ILE A 182 -9.48 1.18 9.24
CA ILE A 182 -9.84 1.11 10.68
C ILE A 182 -8.60 0.86 11.54
N VAL A 183 -8.61 1.34 12.78
CA VAL A 183 -7.57 1.03 13.78
C VAL A 183 -8.17 0.10 14.84
N ILE A 184 -7.51 -1.04 15.09
CA ILE A 184 -7.93 -1.98 16.15
C ILE A 184 -7.58 -1.43 17.54
N THR A 185 -8.31 -1.90 18.55
CA THR A 185 -7.93 -1.70 19.96
C THR A 185 -6.80 -2.65 20.32
N ARG A 186 -5.57 -2.17 20.35
CA ARG A 186 -4.35 -2.97 20.54
C ARG A 186 -4.32 -3.71 21.87
N SER A 187 -4.98 -3.19 22.92
CA SER A 187 -5.08 -3.87 24.21
C SER A 187 -5.77 -5.25 24.14
N HIS A 188 -6.69 -5.47 23.20
CA HIS A 188 -7.27 -6.79 22.98
C HIS A 188 -6.21 -7.83 22.59
N VAL A 189 -5.26 -7.43 21.72
CA VAL A 189 -4.13 -8.28 21.34
C VAL A 189 -3.19 -8.51 22.52
N LEU A 190 -2.80 -7.42 23.21
CA LEU A 190 -1.83 -7.46 24.31
C LEU A 190 -2.32 -8.28 25.51
N THR A 191 -3.63 -8.36 25.72
CA THR A 191 -4.26 -9.16 26.78
C THR A 191 -4.73 -10.54 26.30
N GLY A 192 -4.56 -10.86 25.00
CA GLY A 192 -5.01 -12.12 24.42
C GLY A 192 -6.54 -12.26 24.33
N ASN A 193 -7.28 -11.15 24.38
CA ASN A 193 -8.73 -11.14 24.23
C ASN A 193 -9.15 -11.16 22.75
N TRP A 194 -8.95 -12.33 22.13
CA TRP A 194 -9.19 -12.52 20.69
C TRP A 194 -10.66 -12.40 20.31
N GLN A 195 -11.57 -12.77 21.21
CA GLN A 195 -13.01 -12.61 20.96
C GLN A 195 -13.36 -11.13 20.85
N ALA A 196 -12.91 -10.29 21.77
CA ALA A 196 -13.18 -8.86 21.72
C ALA A 196 -12.58 -8.20 20.47
N LEU A 197 -11.37 -8.62 20.04
CA LEU A 197 -10.77 -8.14 18.79
C LEU A 197 -11.64 -8.53 17.59
N TYR A 198 -12.09 -9.79 17.54
CA TYR A 198 -12.94 -10.28 16.45
C TYR A 198 -14.27 -9.51 16.40
N ASP A 199 -14.95 -9.37 17.53
CA ASP A 199 -16.26 -8.70 17.61
C ASP A 199 -16.14 -7.22 17.23
N GLU A 200 -15.07 -6.55 17.65
CA GLU A 200 -14.79 -5.16 17.29
C GLU A 200 -14.60 -5.01 15.77
N VAL A 201 -13.70 -5.80 15.16
CA VAL A 201 -13.42 -5.73 13.73
C VAL A 201 -14.64 -6.15 12.91
N ARG A 202 -15.42 -7.11 13.41
CA ARG A 202 -16.68 -7.52 12.78
C ARG A 202 -17.71 -6.40 12.75
N ALA A 203 -17.87 -5.69 13.87
CA ALA A 203 -18.75 -4.51 13.93
C ALA A 203 -18.29 -3.40 12.95
N PHE A 204 -16.98 -3.17 12.83
CA PHE A 204 -16.43 -2.23 11.84
C PHE A 204 -16.70 -2.69 10.41
N ARG A 205 -16.57 -4.01 10.12
CA ARG A 205 -16.91 -4.56 8.80
C ARG A 205 -18.35 -4.27 8.42
N GLU A 206 -19.28 -4.45 9.36
CA GLU A 206 -20.71 -4.20 9.15
C GLU A 206 -20.97 -2.71 8.89
N ALA A 207 -20.38 -1.81 9.67
CA ALA A 207 -20.50 -0.36 9.48
C ALA A 207 -19.93 0.13 8.13
N CYS A 208 -18.88 -0.53 7.61
CA CYS A 208 -18.30 -0.21 6.30
C CYS A 208 -19.24 -0.53 5.12
N GLY A 209 -20.26 -1.38 5.30
CA GLY A 209 -21.15 -1.80 4.19
C GLY A 209 -20.37 -2.30 2.98
N ASN A 210 -20.50 -1.62 1.85
CA ASN A 210 -19.78 -1.98 0.60
C ASN A 210 -18.36 -1.43 0.50
N ALA A 211 -17.92 -0.56 1.40
CA ALA A 211 -16.57 -0.02 1.36
C ALA A 211 -15.52 -1.08 1.71
N HIS A 212 -14.33 -1.03 1.11
CA HIS A 212 -13.19 -1.88 1.46
C HIS A 212 -12.70 -1.56 2.86
N MET A 213 -12.55 -2.57 3.70
CA MET A 213 -12.02 -2.39 5.06
C MET A 213 -10.56 -2.82 5.15
N LYS A 214 -9.68 -1.89 5.57
CA LYS A 214 -8.28 -2.20 5.84
C LYS A 214 -8.02 -2.09 7.35
N ALA A 215 -7.65 -3.19 8.00
CA ALA A 215 -7.41 -3.24 9.43
C ALA A 215 -5.97 -2.85 9.79
N ILE A 216 -5.80 -1.69 10.42
CA ILE A 216 -4.50 -1.22 10.94
C ILE A 216 -4.24 -1.92 12.27
N LEU A 217 -3.20 -2.73 12.31
CA LEU A 217 -2.87 -3.53 13.49
C LEU A 217 -2.00 -2.78 14.52
N GLY A 218 -1.25 -1.76 14.09
CA GLY A 218 -0.29 -1.07 14.97
C GLY A 218 0.86 -1.98 15.37
N THR A 219 1.48 -2.65 14.39
CA THR A 219 2.39 -3.78 14.59
C THR A 219 3.61 -3.48 15.44
N GLY A 220 4.07 -2.22 15.46
CA GLY A 220 5.17 -1.77 16.32
C GLY A 220 4.86 -1.81 17.82
N GLU A 221 3.57 -1.87 18.19
CA GLU A 221 3.09 -1.85 19.57
C GLU A 221 2.53 -3.20 20.05
N LEU A 222 2.56 -4.26 19.21
CA LEU A 222 2.01 -5.58 19.55
C LEU A 222 3.01 -6.52 20.26
N GLY A 223 4.20 -6.03 20.58
CA GLY A 223 5.22 -6.73 21.36
C GLY A 223 5.96 -7.84 20.63
N THR A 224 5.30 -8.78 19.94
CA THR A 224 5.98 -9.89 19.26
C THR A 224 5.45 -10.15 17.85
N LEU A 225 6.29 -10.73 16.99
CA LEU A 225 5.89 -11.19 15.65
C LEU A 225 4.77 -12.24 15.70
N LYS A 226 4.68 -13.02 16.79
CA LYS A 226 3.62 -13.99 16.99
C LYS A 226 2.26 -13.31 17.21
N GLU A 227 2.23 -12.24 18.00
CA GLU A 227 1.00 -11.46 18.23
C GLU A 227 0.58 -10.71 16.96
N VAL A 228 1.53 -10.24 16.14
CA VAL A 228 1.23 -9.69 14.81
C VAL A 228 0.54 -10.73 13.92
N ALA A 229 1.06 -11.97 13.88
CA ALA A 229 0.46 -13.04 13.10
C ALA A 229 -0.96 -13.39 13.60
N ARG A 230 -1.16 -13.50 14.91
CA ARG A 230 -2.47 -13.78 15.52
C ARG A 230 -3.49 -12.69 15.23
N ALA A 231 -3.11 -11.42 15.44
CA ALA A 231 -3.97 -10.27 15.13
C ALA A 231 -4.33 -10.23 13.65
N SER A 232 -3.39 -10.57 12.75
CA SER A 232 -3.64 -10.69 11.30
C SER A 232 -4.71 -11.75 11.01
N VAL A 233 -4.59 -12.93 11.60
CA VAL A 233 -5.56 -14.01 11.42
C VAL A 233 -6.94 -13.61 11.92
N VAL A 234 -7.05 -13.03 13.13
CA VAL A 234 -8.33 -12.60 13.70
C VAL A 234 -8.98 -11.50 12.85
N ALA A 235 -8.21 -10.49 12.41
CA ALA A 235 -8.74 -9.42 11.56
C ALA A 235 -9.28 -9.96 10.23
N MET A 236 -8.59 -10.94 9.62
CA MET A 236 -9.06 -11.58 8.37
C MET A 236 -10.30 -12.44 8.60
N GLN A 237 -10.36 -13.20 9.71
CA GLN A 237 -11.56 -13.95 10.09
C GLN A 237 -12.76 -13.04 10.31
N ALA A 238 -12.55 -11.86 10.87
CA ALA A 238 -13.59 -10.86 11.07
C ALA A 238 -14.05 -10.13 9.78
N GLY A 239 -13.40 -10.39 8.64
CA GLY A 239 -13.81 -9.85 7.34
C GLY A 239 -13.01 -8.63 6.85
N ALA A 240 -11.78 -8.42 7.34
CA ALA A 240 -10.92 -7.41 6.78
C ALA A 240 -10.51 -7.76 5.34
N ASP A 241 -10.68 -6.83 4.39
CA ASP A 241 -10.24 -6.99 3.01
C ASP A 241 -8.73 -6.79 2.87
N PHE A 242 -8.13 -6.00 3.77
CA PHE A 242 -6.70 -5.79 3.89
C PHE A 242 -6.29 -5.83 5.36
N ILE A 243 -5.06 -6.28 5.61
CA ILE A 243 -4.36 -6.03 6.87
C ILE A 243 -3.25 -5.01 6.63
N LYS A 244 -3.17 -3.99 7.50
CA LYS A 244 -2.24 -2.87 7.39
C LYS A 244 -1.31 -2.87 8.60
N THR A 245 -0.02 -2.58 8.39
CA THR A 245 0.96 -2.64 9.48
C THR A 245 0.68 -1.59 10.56
N SER A 246 0.58 -0.33 10.20
CA SER A 246 0.74 0.79 11.14
C SER A 246 -0.08 2.00 10.73
N THR A 247 -0.26 2.93 11.66
CA THR A 247 -0.88 4.23 11.38
C THR A 247 0.12 5.22 10.72
N GLY A 248 1.41 4.98 10.88
CA GLY A 248 2.47 5.92 10.52
C GLY A 248 2.81 6.92 11.62
N LYS A 249 2.14 6.82 12.77
CA LYS A 249 2.34 7.69 13.95
C LYS A 249 3.06 6.97 15.10
N GLU A 250 3.23 5.65 15.02
CA GLU A 250 4.00 4.85 15.98
C GLU A 250 5.50 5.09 15.81
N PRO A 251 6.31 4.84 16.88
CA PRO A 251 7.77 4.91 16.81
C PRO A 251 8.36 3.89 15.82
N VAL A 252 7.76 2.70 15.72
CA VAL A 252 8.14 1.64 14.79
C VAL A 252 6.94 1.34 13.89
N ASN A 253 7.14 1.49 12.59
CA ASN A 253 6.11 1.28 11.59
C ASN A 253 6.40 0.04 10.73
N ALA A 254 6.24 0.13 9.40
CA ALA A 254 6.45 -0.99 8.49
C ALA A 254 7.92 -1.42 8.45
N VAL A 255 8.19 -2.68 8.78
CA VAL A 255 9.50 -3.32 8.65
C VAL A 255 9.35 -4.69 7.97
N LEU A 256 10.34 -5.13 7.19
CA LEU A 256 10.26 -6.36 6.40
C LEU A 256 9.95 -7.62 7.23
N PRO A 257 10.51 -7.83 8.45
CA PRO A 257 10.15 -8.98 9.27
C PRO A 257 8.65 -9.07 9.57
N VAL A 258 8.02 -7.94 9.89
CA VAL A 258 6.57 -7.84 10.10
C VAL A 258 5.82 -8.15 8.81
N GLY A 259 6.26 -7.58 7.68
CA GLY A 259 5.66 -7.84 6.36
C GLY A 259 5.67 -9.32 5.98
N ILE A 260 6.78 -10.02 6.20
CA ILE A 260 6.89 -11.47 5.95
C ILE A 260 5.88 -12.26 6.79
N VAL A 261 5.75 -11.92 8.07
CA VAL A 261 4.80 -12.59 8.96
C VAL A 261 3.37 -12.37 8.51
N MET A 262 3.00 -11.14 8.18
CA MET A 262 1.67 -10.80 7.69
C MET A 262 1.38 -11.45 6.33
N ALA A 263 2.33 -11.44 5.40
CA ALA A 263 2.19 -12.10 4.10
C ALA A 263 1.97 -13.63 4.26
N ARG A 264 2.65 -14.25 5.21
CA ARG A 264 2.45 -15.68 5.51
C ARG A 264 1.09 -15.96 6.13
N ALA A 265 0.59 -15.08 6.99
CA ALA A 265 -0.76 -15.18 7.53
C ALA A 265 -1.81 -15.06 6.42
N ILE A 266 -1.63 -14.13 5.46
CA ILE A 266 -2.49 -13.98 4.27
C ILE A 266 -2.46 -15.26 3.43
N ARG A 267 -1.27 -15.80 3.15
CA ARG A 267 -1.12 -17.03 2.37
C ARG A 267 -1.86 -18.20 3.00
N GLU A 268 -1.71 -18.37 4.31
CA GLU A 268 -2.40 -19.44 5.03
C GLU A 268 -3.91 -19.23 5.05
N TYR A 269 -4.38 -17.99 5.26
CA TYR A 269 -5.79 -17.65 5.20
C TYR A 269 -6.38 -18.00 3.83
N HIS A 270 -5.70 -17.59 2.75
CA HIS A 270 -6.11 -17.93 1.39
C HIS A 270 -6.15 -19.45 1.15
N HIS A 271 -5.15 -20.19 1.62
CA HIS A 271 -5.12 -21.65 1.47
C HIS A 271 -6.28 -22.35 2.20
N ARG A 272 -6.70 -21.84 3.37
CA ARG A 272 -7.77 -22.45 4.15
C ARG A 272 -9.16 -22.06 3.67
N THR A 273 -9.33 -20.85 3.16
CA THR A 273 -10.65 -20.26 2.89
C THR A 273 -10.94 -20.04 1.41
N GLY A 274 -9.92 -19.98 0.58
CA GLY A 274 -10.01 -19.54 -0.82
C GLY A 274 -10.16 -18.01 -0.99
N HIS A 275 -10.35 -17.26 0.10
CA HIS A 275 -10.53 -15.80 0.02
C HIS A 275 -9.20 -15.06 -0.12
N TYR A 276 -9.23 -13.96 -0.88
CA TYR A 276 -8.09 -13.07 -1.04
C TYR A 276 -8.16 -11.94 -0.04
N VAL A 277 -7.06 -11.70 0.66
CA VAL A 277 -6.88 -10.54 1.53
C VAL A 277 -5.63 -9.81 1.10
N GLY A 278 -5.69 -8.49 1.06
CA GLY A 278 -4.59 -7.62 0.68
C GLY A 278 -3.66 -7.28 1.85
N PHE A 279 -2.51 -6.72 1.50
CA PHE A 279 -1.50 -6.25 2.44
C PHE A 279 -1.15 -4.78 2.19
N LYS A 280 -1.10 -3.97 3.25
CA LYS A 280 -0.70 -2.56 3.18
C LYS A 280 0.41 -2.25 4.19
N PRO A 281 1.70 -2.27 3.80
CA PRO A 281 2.74 -1.67 4.61
C PRO A 281 2.56 -0.14 4.63
N ALA A 282 2.63 0.47 5.80
CA ALA A 282 2.43 1.89 5.99
C ALA A 282 3.35 2.46 7.06
N GLY A 283 3.81 3.71 6.83
CA GLY A 283 4.73 4.42 7.71
C GLY A 283 6.19 4.02 7.51
N GLY A 284 7.05 5.03 7.35
CA GLY A 284 8.49 4.85 7.24
C GLY A 284 9.04 4.54 5.85
N ILE A 285 8.23 4.13 4.88
CA ILE A 285 8.66 3.82 3.52
C ILE A 285 8.79 5.13 2.73
N ARG A 286 10.02 5.59 2.54
CA ARG A 286 10.30 6.93 1.96
C ARG A 286 11.19 6.88 0.73
N LYS A 287 11.92 5.79 0.50
CA LYS A 287 12.89 5.65 -0.57
C LYS A 287 12.40 4.70 -1.66
N ALA A 288 12.66 5.06 -2.90
CA ALA A 288 12.35 4.23 -4.06
C ALA A 288 12.94 2.81 -3.93
N LYS A 289 14.16 2.70 -3.41
CA LYS A 289 14.79 1.40 -3.15
C LYS A 289 13.99 0.54 -2.16
N GLU A 290 13.47 1.14 -1.10
CA GLU A 290 12.65 0.43 -0.10
C GLU A 290 11.38 -0.15 -0.73
N SER A 291 10.74 0.59 -1.66
CA SER A 291 9.57 0.07 -2.37
C SER A 291 9.89 -1.18 -3.18
N LEU A 292 11.07 -1.25 -3.78
CA LEU A 292 11.52 -2.44 -4.52
C LEU A 292 11.74 -3.65 -3.59
N ASP A 293 12.27 -3.42 -2.39
CA ASP A 293 12.43 -4.47 -1.39
C ASP A 293 11.07 -5.04 -0.96
N TRP A 294 10.07 -4.18 -0.76
CA TRP A 294 8.71 -4.60 -0.44
C TRP A 294 8.04 -5.36 -1.59
N LEU A 295 8.21 -4.91 -2.84
CA LEU A 295 7.68 -5.60 -4.01
C LEU A 295 8.34 -6.97 -4.20
N ALA A 296 9.66 -7.07 -3.98
CA ALA A 296 10.38 -8.33 -4.01
C ALA A 296 9.88 -9.29 -2.91
N MET A 297 9.68 -8.78 -1.69
CA MET A 297 9.12 -9.56 -0.57
C MET A 297 7.73 -10.11 -0.93
N MET A 298 6.84 -9.26 -1.45
CA MET A 298 5.50 -9.67 -1.82
C MET A 298 5.50 -10.72 -2.93
N LYS A 299 6.31 -10.51 -3.98
CA LYS A 299 6.47 -11.47 -5.07
C LYS A 299 6.95 -12.84 -4.56
N GLU A 300 7.92 -12.85 -3.66
CA GLU A 300 8.49 -14.10 -3.14
C GLU A 300 7.61 -14.83 -2.12
N GLU A 301 6.84 -14.10 -1.30
CA GLU A 301 5.98 -14.72 -0.27
C GLU A 301 4.56 -15.03 -0.79
N LEU A 302 4.01 -14.24 -1.73
CA LEU A 302 2.61 -14.38 -2.18
C LEU A 302 2.45 -14.55 -3.70
N GLY A 303 3.51 -14.27 -4.49
CA GLY A 303 3.47 -14.38 -5.94
C GLY A 303 2.93 -13.13 -6.65
N ASP A 304 2.99 -13.16 -7.99
CA ASP A 304 2.66 -12.02 -8.85
C ASP A 304 1.20 -11.55 -8.73
N ARG A 305 0.30 -12.46 -8.36
CA ARG A 305 -1.12 -12.15 -8.20
C ARG A 305 -1.38 -11.08 -7.13
N TRP A 306 -0.53 -11.00 -6.11
CA TRP A 306 -0.63 -9.97 -5.05
C TRP A 306 0.00 -8.63 -5.43
N LEU A 307 0.68 -8.51 -6.58
CA LEU A 307 1.26 -7.25 -7.03
C LEU A 307 0.27 -6.40 -7.83
N ARG A 308 -0.94 -6.21 -7.30
CA ARG A 308 -2.03 -5.44 -7.91
C ARG A 308 -2.72 -4.57 -6.86
N PRO A 309 -3.35 -3.46 -7.26
CA PRO A 309 -3.95 -2.50 -6.31
C PRO A 309 -5.01 -3.10 -5.38
N ASP A 310 -5.69 -4.16 -5.82
CA ASP A 310 -6.71 -4.85 -5.03
C ASP A 310 -6.13 -5.70 -3.90
N LEU A 311 -4.84 -6.02 -3.91
CA LEU A 311 -4.18 -6.94 -2.99
C LEU A 311 -2.89 -6.40 -2.36
N PHE A 312 -2.36 -5.29 -2.87
CA PHE A 312 -1.18 -4.65 -2.28
C PHE A 312 -1.22 -3.13 -2.41
N ARG A 313 -0.93 -2.44 -1.33
CA ARG A 313 -0.86 -0.98 -1.29
C ARG A 313 0.33 -0.50 -0.47
N PHE A 314 0.98 0.57 -0.90
CA PHE A 314 1.89 1.36 -0.09
C PHE A 314 1.14 2.50 0.59
N GLY A 315 1.10 2.54 1.93
CA GLY A 315 0.66 3.74 2.64
C GLY A 315 1.80 4.75 2.72
N ALA A 316 1.86 5.71 1.82
CA ALA A 316 3.00 6.61 1.71
C ALA A 316 2.65 7.99 1.12
N SER A 317 3.58 8.94 1.25
CA SER A 317 3.54 10.27 0.63
C SER A 317 4.88 10.62 -0.03
N SER A 318 5.91 10.89 0.74
CA SER A 318 7.25 11.28 0.24
C SER A 318 7.93 10.22 -0.62
N LEU A 319 7.50 8.97 -0.58
CA LEU A 319 7.94 7.90 -1.47
C LEU A 319 7.73 8.27 -2.95
N LEU A 320 6.60 8.91 -3.28
CA LEU A 320 6.30 9.32 -4.64
C LEU A 320 7.37 10.27 -5.18
N THR A 321 7.73 11.30 -4.40
CA THR A 321 8.78 12.26 -4.79
C THR A 321 10.13 11.58 -5.00
N ASP A 322 10.49 10.62 -4.14
CA ASP A 322 11.77 9.90 -4.31
C ASP A 322 11.75 9.00 -5.56
N ILE A 323 10.61 8.37 -5.87
CA ILE A 323 10.43 7.59 -7.10
C ILE A 323 10.56 8.50 -8.34
N GLU A 324 9.88 9.64 -8.37
CA GLU A 324 9.98 10.59 -9.49
C GLU A 324 11.42 11.04 -9.73
N ARG A 325 12.17 11.32 -8.66
CA ARG A 325 13.58 11.68 -8.75
C ARG A 325 14.43 10.55 -9.32
N GLN A 326 14.15 9.30 -8.98
CA GLN A 326 14.84 8.15 -9.54
C GLN A 326 14.48 7.94 -11.02
N LEU A 327 13.24 8.16 -11.41
CA LEU A 327 12.81 8.12 -12.82
C LEU A 327 13.47 9.23 -13.63
N GLU A 328 13.54 10.47 -13.12
CA GLU A 328 14.24 11.57 -13.78
C GLU A 328 15.74 11.27 -13.90
N HIS A 329 16.36 10.72 -12.85
CA HIS A 329 17.77 10.30 -12.94
C HIS A 329 17.98 9.21 -13.99
N HIS A 330 17.07 8.25 -14.09
CA HIS A 330 17.16 7.18 -15.10
C HIS A 330 17.12 7.74 -16.54
N VAL A 331 16.26 8.73 -16.78
CA VAL A 331 16.09 9.36 -18.10
C VAL A 331 17.25 10.29 -18.42
N THR A 332 17.64 11.15 -17.48
CA THR A 332 18.55 12.28 -17.75
C THR A 332 20.01 12.00 -17.35
N GLY A 333 20.26 10.99 -16.53
CA GLY A 333 21.55 10.73 -15.87
C GLY A 333 21.92 11.76 -14.80
N ARG A 334 21.01 12.67 -14.42
CA ARG A 334 21.28 13.76 -13.47
C ARG A 334 20.36 13.66 -12.25
N TYR A 335 20.85 14.06 -11.07
CA TYR A 335 20.03 14.16 -9.89
C TYR A 335 19.05 15.32 -9.99
N SER A 336 17.79 15.05 -9.72
CA SER A 336 16.72 16.04 -9.76
C SER A 336 16.65 16.87 -8.47
N ALA A 337 16.33 18.15 -8.62
CA ALA A 337 16.06 19.04 -7.48
C ALA A 337 14.64 18.79 -6.91
N ASN A 338 14.49 18.93 -5.58
CA ASN A 338 13.22 18.65 -4.90
C ASN A 338 12.03 19.49 -5.43
N HIS A 339 12.27 20.75 -5.78
CA HIS A 339 11.22 21.65 -6.27
C HIS A 339 10.60 21.22 -7.61
N ARG A 340 11.24 20.31 -8.35
CA ARG A 340 10.72 19.79 -9.63
C ARG A 340 9.63 18.73 -9.44
N HIS A 341 9.47 18.19 -8.23
CA HIS A 341 8.51 17.15 -7.89
C HIS A 341 7.72 17.53 -6.63
N PRO A 342 6.93 18.61 -6.69
CA PRO A 342 6.12 19.01 -5.54
C PRO A 342 5.07 17.95 -5.24
N LEU A 343 4.83 17.67 -3.96
CA LEU A 343 3.82 16.71 -3.55
C LEU A 343 2.49 17.42 -3.25
N ALA A 344 2.43 18.24 -2.21
CA ALA A 344 1.22 19.00 -1.82
C ALA A 344 1.56 20.04 -0.75
#